data_80a3c0b9d9c26e4bd85290fc4872c4c4
#
_entry.id   80a3c0b9d9c26e4bd85290fc4872c4c4
#
_cell.length_a   1.000
_cell.length_b   1.000
_cell.length_c   1.000
_cell.angle_alpha   90.00
_cell.angle_beta   90.00
_cell.angle_gamma   90.00
#
_symmetry.space_group_name_H-M   'P 1'
#
loop_
_entity.id
_entity.type
_entity.pdbx_description
1 polymer ?
#
loop_
_entity_poly.entity_id
_entity_poly.type
_entity_poly.pdbx_seq_one_letter_code
_entity_poly.pdbx_strand_id
1 'polypeptide(L)'
;VRYRIDPEAGTASFLSEIEAPADVPYSHCCGSARRFGTGWLVSWGDSRVVAGYDARDELAFRLWLSAPSYRAVPVPRTVPAALFERALEAVEDAPGRPSRAIQPLDRPPFKSEWSYTG
;
A
#
# COMPACT_ATOMS: atom_id res chain seq x y z
N VAL A 1 -4.11 10.41 7.34
CA VAL A 1 -4.85 11.57 7.87
C VAL A 1 -5.66 12.21 6.76
N ARG A 2 -6.88 12.65 7.04
CA ARG A 2 -7.78 13.34 6.12
C ARG A 2 -8.18 14.69 6.66
N TYR A 3 -8.18 15.68 5.77
CA TYR A 3 -8.62 17.04 6.08
C TYR A 3 -9.68 17.49 5.07
N ARG A 4 -10.56 18.33 5.52
CA ARG A 4 -11.41 19.16 4.66
C ARG A 4 -10.68 20.47 4.44
N ILE A 5 -10.45 20.81 3.17
CA ILE A 5 -9.87 22.10 2.78
C ILE A 5 -11.01 23.03 2.37
N ASP A 6 -11.01 24.22 2.93
CA ASP A 6 -11.84 25.34 2.51
C ASP A 6 -10.91 26.38 1.85
N PRO A 7 -10.86 26.41 0.52
CA PRO A 7 -9.96 27.32 -0.19
C PRO A 7 -10.41 28.79 -0.10
N GLU A 8 -11.69 29.05 0.15
CA GLU A 8 -12.21 30.42 0.27
C GLU A 8 -11.84 31.02 1.63
N ALA A 9 -11.98 30.22 2.69
CA ALA A 9 -11.59 30.64 4.05
C ALA A 9 -10.09 30.43 4.33
N GLY A 10 -9.36 29.76 3.46
CA GLY A 10 -7.95 29.42 3.67
C GLY A 10 -7.72 28.49 4.86
N THR A 11 -8.68 27.63 5.20
CA THR A 11 -8.63 26.78 6.38
C THR A 11 -8.62 25.29 6.03
N ALA A 12 -8.08 24.48 6.96
CA ALA A 12 -8.11 23.03 6.89
C ALA A 12 -8.64 22.46 8.23
N SER A 13 -9.67 21.63 8.15
CA SER A 13 -10.27 20.97 9.31
C SER A 13 -9.94 19.48 9.28
N PHE A 14 -9.43 18.95 10.39
CA PHE A 14 -9.22 17.52 10.56
C PHE A 14 -10.54 16.76 10.46
N LEU A 15 -10.57 15.69 9.70
CA LEU A 15 -11.74 14.82 9.57
C LEU A 15 -11.54 13.49 10.27
N SER A 16 -10.48 12.78 9.93
CA SER A 16 -10.17 11.46 10.48
C SER A 16 -8.78 11.02 10.06
N GLU A 17 -8.32 9.96 10.68
CA GLU A 17 -7.14 9.24 10.22
C GLU A 17 -7.44 7.74 10.07
N ILE A 18 -6.68 7.09 9.23
CA ILE A 18 -6.63 5.64 9.10
C ILE A 18 -5.29 5.22 9.68
N GLU A 19 -5.34 4.43 10.74
CA GLU A 19 -4.14 3.87 11.34
C GLU A 19 -3.64 2.66 10.55
N ALA A 20 -2.34 2.44 10.62
CA ALA A 20 -1.75 1.22 10.09
C ALA A 20 -2.27 0.01 10.90
N PRO A 21 -2.44 -1.17 10.27
CA PRO A 21 -2.66 -2.39 11.04
C PRO A 21 -1.59 -2.57 12.11
N ALA A 22 -1.96 -3.06 13.29
CA ALA A 22 -1.10 -3.10 14.48
C ALA A 22 0.24 -3.85 14.28
N ASP A 23 0.30 -4.75 13.31
CA ASP A 23 1.49 -5.51 12.94
C ASP A 23 2.27 -4.91 11.75
N VAL A 24 1.86 -3.74 11.26
CA VAL A 24 2.57 -2.99 10.23
C VAL A 24 3.50 -1.99 10.91
N PRO A 25 4.81 -2.13 10.74
CA PRO A 25 5.76 -1.21 11.34
C PRO A 25 5.64 0.17 10.69
N TYR A 26 6.22 1.16 11.36
CA TYR A 26 6.31 2.51 10.82
C TYR A 26 6.97 2.52 9.43
N SER A 27 6.34 3.21 8.48
CA SER A 27 6.90 3.44 7.15
C SER A 27 7.71 4.73 7.13
N HIS A 28 9.01 4.63 6.89
CA HIS A 28 9.91 5.78 6.86
C HIS A 28 9.71 6.64 5.62
N CYS A 29 9.29 6.03 4.54
CA CYS A 29 9.06 6.74 3.28
C CYS A 29 7.89 6.13 2.51
N CYS A 30 7.47 6.93 1.55
CA CYS A 30 6.62 6.45 0.48
C CYS A 30 5.21 6.06 0.97
N GLY A 31 4.41 5.67 0.03
CA GLY A 31 3.06 5.25 0.30
C GLY A 31 2.03 6.08 -0.45
N SER A 32 0.82 5.63 -0.41
CA SER A 32 -0.30 6.32 -1.06
C SER A 32 -1.62 5.94 -0.42
N ALA A 33 -2.57 6.86 -0.43
CA ALA A 33 -3.95 6.58 -0.11
C ALA A 33 -4.84 6.99 -1.29
N ARG A 34 -5.73 6.09 -1.70
CA ARG A 34 -6.64 6.30 -2.82
C ARG A 34 -8.03 5.80 -2.51
N ARG A 35 -9.04 6.44 -3.09
CA ARG A 35 -10.41 5.92 -3.03
C ARG A 35 -10.50 4.57 -3.70
N PHE A 36 -11.18 3.62 -3.02
CA PHE A 36 -11.45 2.28 -3.50
C PHE A 36 -12.88 1.89 -3.13
N GLY A 37 -13.78 2.00 -4.08
CA GLY A 37 -15.21 1.91 -3.80
C GLY A 37 -15.66 3.02 -2.84
N THR A 38 -16.30 2.64 -1.74
CA THR A 38 -16.71 3.56 -0.67
C THR A 38 -15.62 3.79 0.37
N GLY A 39 -14.56 2.99 0.34
CA GLY A 39 -13.46 3.03 1.30
C GLY A 39 -12.14 3.53 0.71
N TRP A 40 -11.03 2.95 1.15
CA TRP A 40 -9.69 3.36 0.81
C TRP A 40 -8.78 2.19 0.52
N LEU A 41 -7.85 2.40 -0.40
CA LEU A 41 -6.68 1.54 -0.62
C LEU A 41 -5.44 2.33 -0.18
N VAL A 42 -4.73 1.79 0.80
CA VAL A 42 -3.54 2.44 1.38
C VAL A 42 -2.32 1.56 1.16
N SER A 43 -1.28 2.12 0.55
CA SER A 43 0.05 1.51 0.51
C SER A 43 0.88 2.10 1.66
N TRP A 44 1.40 1.23 2.52
CA TRP A 44 2.25 1.57 3.66
C TRP A 44 3.74 1.53 3.28
N GLY A 45 4.05 1.95 2.08
CA GLY A 45 5.39 2.23 1.58
C GLY A 45 6.40 1.11 1.77
N ASP A 46 7.46 1.39 2.51
CA ASP A 46 8.55 0.46 2.79
C ASP A 46 8.17 -0.68 3.74
N SER A 47 7.04 -0.58 4.44
CA SER A 47 6.47 -1.69 5.23
C SER A 47 5.97 -2.86 4.37
N ARG A 48 5.96 -2.73 3.04
CA ARG A 48 5.55 -3.77 2.10
C ARG A 48 4.12 -4.26 2.28
N VAL A 49 3.24 -3.38 2.74
CA VAL A 49 1.83 -3.69 2.96
C VAL A 49 0.95 -2.78 2.14
N VAL A 50 -0.04 -3.37 1.50
CA VAL A 50 -1.18 -2.67 0.94
C VAL A 50 -2.42 -3.13 1.68
N ALA A 51 -3.19 -2.19 2.21
CA ALA A 51 -4.39 -2.47 2.98
C ALA A 51 -5.61 -1.78 2.36
N GLY A 52 -6.72 -2.51 2.31
CA GLY A 52 -8.03 -1.97 1.95
C GLY A 52 -8.86 -1.71 3.21
N TYR A 53 -9.50 -0.56 3.25
CA TYR A 53 -10.39 -0.14 4.32
C TYR A 53 -11.78 0.10 3.76
N ASP A 54 -12.79 -0.22 4.53
CA ASP A 54 -14.17 -0.02 4.15
C ASP A 54 -14.65 1.43 4.36
N ALA A 55 -15.97 1.66 4.24
CA ALA A 55 -16.57 2.99 4.42
C ALA A 55 -16.51 3.51 5.87
N ARG A 56 -16.23 2.64 6.84
CA ARG A 56 -16.09 2.96 8.26
C ARG A 56 -14.65 3.12 8.70
N ASP A 57 -13.71 3.05 7.73
CA ASP A 57 -12.27 3.02 7.95
C ASP A 57 -11.79 1.74 8.69
N GLU A 58 -12.61 0.67 8.68
CA GLU A 58 -12.22 -0.64 9.22
C GLU A 58 -11.43 -1.44 8.19
N LEU A 59 -10.42 -2.18 8.67
CA LEU A 59 -9.57 -3.01 7.82
C LEU A 59 -10.40 -4.14 7.18
N ALA A 60 -10.54 -4.10 5.86
CA ALA A 60 -11.26 -5.11 5.09
C ALA A 60 -10.33 -6.23 4.57
N PHE A 61 -9.15 -5.86 4.10
CA PHE A 61 -8.12 -6.81 3.65
C PHE A 61 -6.74 -6.19 3.72
N ARG A 62 -5.71 -7.03 3.65
CA ARG A 62 -4.33 -6.61 3.43
C ARG A 62 -3.57 -7.58 2.55
N LEU A 63 -2.60 -7.05 1.83
CA LEU A 63 -1.69 -7.78 0.97
C LEU A 63 -0.26 -7.51 1.44
N TRP A 64 0.50 -8.58 1.61
CA TRP A 64 1.94 -8.49 1.84
C TRP A 64 2.67 -8.57 0.51
N LEU A 65 3.58 -7.63 0.30
CA LEU A 65 4.35 -7.55 -0.93
C LEU A 65 5.76 -8.11 -0.70
N SER A 66 6.35 -8.67 -1.74
CA SER A 66 7.75 -9.14 -1.70
C SER A 66 8.77 -7.99 -1.68
N ALA A 67 8.36 -6.79 -2.07
CA ALA A 67 9.20 -5.60 -2.12
C ALA A 67 8.42 -4.36 -1.66
N PRO A 68 9.11 -3.28 -1.24
CA PRO A 68 8.49 -2.00 -0.96
C PRO A 68 7.66 -1.51 -2.14
N SER A 69 6.53 -0.85 -1.85
CA SER A 69 5.66 -0.28 -2.88
C SER A 69 5.48 1.21 -2.66
N TYR A 70 5.89 1.99 -3.64
CA TYR A 70 5.69 3.43 -3.60
C TYR A 70 4.20 3.80 -3.67
N ARG A 71 3.41 3.03 -4.41
CA ARG A 71 2.01 3.35 -4.68
C ARG A 71 1.18 2.10 -4.96
N ALA A 72 -0.03 2.06 -4.41
CA ALA A 72 -1.07 1.12 -4.82
C ALA A 72 -2.15 1.87 -5.59
N VAL A 73 -2.53 1.34 -6.75
CA VAL A 73 -3.57 1.92 -7.60
C VAL A 73 -4.64 0.87 -7.83
N PRO A 74 -5.90 1.15 -7.46
CA PRO A 74 -7.00 0.25 -7.80
C PRO A 74 -7.23 0.25 -9.31
N VAL A 75 -7.41 -0.92 -9.85
CA VAL A 75 -7.69 -1.09 -11.28
C VAL A 75 -9.20 -1.25 -11.46
N PRO A 76 -9.82 -0.51 -12.39
CA PRO A 76 -11.23 -0.66 -12.69
C PRO A 76 -11.57 -2.08 -13.15
N ARG A 77 -12.73 -2.61 -12.73
CA ARG A 77 -13.22 -3.93 -13.18
C ARG A 77 -13.46 -4.02 -14.69
N THR A 78 -13.51 -2.89 -15.36
CA THR A 78 -13.63 -2.80 -16.83
C THR A 78 -12.36 -3.21 -17.56
N VAL A 79 -11.22 -3.29 -16.86
CA VAL A 79 -9.97 -3.78 -17.45
C VAL A 79 -10.03 -5.31 -17.51
N PRO A 80 -9.96 -5.92 -18.71
CA PRO A 80 -10.02 -7.38 -18.84
C PRO A 80 -8.86 -8.06 -18.12
N ALA A 81 -9.15 -9.18 -17.43
CA ALA A 81 -8.14 -9.97 -16.73
C ALA A 81 -6.98 -10.40 -17.66
N ALA A 82 -7.28 -10.73 -18.91
CA ALA A 82 -6.30 -11.10 -19.92
C ALA A 82 -5.24 -10.02 -20.22
N LEU A 83 -5.50 -8.74 -19.90
CA LEU A 83 -4.46 -7.70 -20.02
C LEU A 83 -3.44 -7.81 -18.90
N PHE A 84 -3.86 -8.22 -17.69
CA PHE A 84 -2.95 -8.46 -16.59
C PHE A 84 -2.13 -9.71 -16.80
N GLU A 85 -2.73 -10.78 -17.29
CA GLU A 85 -2.02 -12.04 -17.62
C GLU A 85 -0.91 -11.76 -18.63
N ARG A 86 -1.21 -11.08 -19.74
CA ARG A 86 -0.19 -10.68 -20.72
C ARG A 86 0.88 -9.75 -20.16
N ALA A 87 0.51 -8.83 -19.25
CA ALA A 87 1.48 -7.95 -18.63
C ALA A 87 2.40 -8.72 -17.67
N LEU A 88 1.87 -9.72 -16.96
CA LEU A 88 2.65 -10.61 -16.10
C LEU A 88 3.61 -11.47 -16.91
N GLU A 89 3.15 -12.11 -17.99
CA GLU A 89 3.98 -12.88 -18.92
C GLU A 89 5.12 -12.03 -19.48
N ALA A 90 4.82 -10.82 -19.99
CA ALA A 90 5.82 -9.91 -20.53
C ALA A 90 6.85 -9.48 -19.49
N VAL A 91 6.45 -9.43 -18.23
CA VAL A 91 7.34 -9.09 -17.10
C VAL A 91 8.16 -10.31 -16.69
N GLU A 92 7.65 -11.53 -16.79
CA GLU A 92 8.37 -12.79 -16.49
C GLU A 92 9.43 -13.08 -17.55
N ASP A 93 9.15 -12.78 -18.81
CA ASP A 93 10.07 -12.95 -19.93
C ASP A 93 11.12 -11.84 -20.06
N ALA A 94 11.06 -10.79 -19.26
CA ALA A 94 12.00 -9.68 -19.35
C ALA A 94 13.43 -10.13 -19.00
N PRO A 95 14.42 -9.91 -19.87
CA PRO A 95 15.78 -10.32 -19.63
C PRO A 95 16.37 -9.58 -18.41
N GLY A 96 17.03 -10.34 -17.54
CA GLY A 96 17.72 -9.83 -16.35
C GLY A 96 16.88 -9.83 -15.06
N ARG A 97 15.69 -10.41 -15.08
CA ARG A 97 14.91 -10.59 -13.86
C ARG A 97 15.37 -11.85 -13.10
N PRO A 98 15.64 -11.76 -11.79
CA PRO A 98 15.89 -12.97 -11.02
C PRO A 98 14.63 -13.84 -11.04
N SER A 99 14.79 -15.12 -11.32
CA SER A 99 13.73 -16.13 -11.30
C SER A 99 12.89 -15.99 -10.03
N ARG A 100 11.60 -15.75 -10.19
CA ARG A 100 10.64 -15.72 -9.09
C ARG A 100 10.38 -17.15 -8.61
N ALA A 101 11.28 -17.70 -7.84
CA ALA A 101 10.85 -18.64 -6.83
C ALA A 101 10.05 -17.79 -5.81
N ILE A 102 8.74 -17.96 -5.77
CA ILE A 102 7.92 -17.50 -4.64
C ILE A 102 8.43 -18.33 -3.46
N GLN A 103 9.48 -17.84 -2.81
CA GLN A 103 9.84 -18.37 -1.52
C GLN A 103 8.74 -17.95 -0.56
N PRO A 104 8.16 -18.86 0.21
CA PRO A 104 7.35 -18.50 1.36
C PRO A 104 8.20 -17.51 2.14
N LEU A 105 7.66 -16.31 2.38
CA LEU A 105 8.34 -15.32 3.20
C LEU A 105 8.46 -15.88 4.62
N ASP A 106 9.56 -16.59 4.87
CA ASP A 106 10.06 -16.72 6.23
C ASP A 106 10.28 -15.30 6.71
N ARG A 107 9.43 -14.92 7.63
CA ARG A 107 9.39 -13.59 8.24
C ARG A 107 10.76 -13.34 8.84
N PRO A 108 11.64 -12.50 8.26
CA PRO A 108 12.84 -12.12 8.98
C PRO A 108 12.39 -11.42 10.27
N PRO A 109 12.96 -11.76 11.43
CA PRO A 109 12.68 -11.03 12.66
C PRO A 109 13.03 -9.57 12.38
N PHE A 110 12.04 -8.71 12.55
CA PHE A 110 12.23 -7.27 12.43
C PHE A 110 13.24 -6.85 13.51
N LYS A 111 14.45 -6.52 13.10
CA LYS A 111 15.44 -5.94 14.02
C LYS A 111 15.03 -4.49 14.26
N SER A 112 14.48 -4.24 15.44
CA SER A 112 14.15 -2.91 15.96
C SER A 112 15.40 -2.13 16.40
N GLU A 113 16.48 -2.14 15.61
CA GLU A 113 17.73 -1.46 15.94
C GLU A 113 17.89 -0.15 15.16
N TRP A 114 16.84 0.70 15.17
CA TRP A 114 17.01 2.10 14.83
C TRP A 114 16.68 2.94 16.06
N SER A 115 17.60 2.98 17.02
CA SER A 115 17.59 4.03 18.03
C SER A 115 18.05 5.33 17.36
N TYR A 116 17.10 6.23 17.20
CA TYR A 116 17.40 7.62 16.88
C TYR A 116 18.04 8.23 18.13
N THR A 117 19.35 8.36 18.14
CA THR A 117 20.06 9.28 19.03
C THR A 117 20.19 10.60 18.27
N GLY A 118 19.24 11.50 18.49
CA GLY A 118 19.31 12.89 18.08
C GLY A 118 19.56 13.78 19.26
#